data_40dc7d0bb1b7acdcbbb819b9192aa091
#
_entry.id   40dc7d0bb1b7acdcbbb819b9192aa091
#
_cell.length_a   1.000
_cell.length_b   1.000
_cell.length_c   1.000
_cell.angle_alpha   90.00
_cell.angle_beta   90.00
_cell.angle_gamma   90.00
#
_symmetry.space_group_name_H-M   'P 1'
#
loop_
_entity.id
_entity.type
_entity.pdbx_description
1 polymer ?
#
loop_
_entity_poly.entity_id
_entity_poly.type
_entity_poly.pdbx_seq_one_letter_code
_entity_poly.pdbx_strand_id
1 'polypeptide(L)'
;MHTNTGGAKGTIRFDKELGHGANAGLQNAVGMLEPIKEKYPDISWADLIQMASAAGIEAAGGPKIPLRFGRRDAESDNEVPTEGRLPEGDPPYHQADGETPLHAATDNQDHAAHIRRVFYRMGLNDKDIVALSGGHTVGRAHSNRSGANRKDATLYTENGPGTKGGQSWTENWLEFDNRYFTMLKDESEGKTNDDLLKLSTDYVLITDPDFKPYTEAYAADKDKVCKIEHQTKYESILSRIIAAVLCSSSRTTRNHIRSCLS
;
A
#
# COMPACT_ATOMS: atom_id res chain seq x y z
N MET A 1 -3.51 23.20 1.75
CA MET A 1 -3.94 23.33 3.16
C MET A 1 -4.05 21.90 3.70
N HIS A 2 -3.22 21.55 4.67
CA HIS A 2 -3.25 20.22 5.26
C HIS A 2 -4.51 20.09 6.11
N THR A 3 -5.39 19.15 5.77
CA THR A 3 -6.64 18.99 6.51
C THR A 3 -6.43 18.26 7.83
N ASN A 4 -5.32 17.52 7.99
CA ASN A 4 -5.04 16.61 9.11
C ASN A 4 -6.28 15.77 9.49
N THR A 5 -7.14 15.52 8.51
CA THR A 5 -8.34 14.71 8.65
C THR A 5 -8.03 13.31 8.17
N GLY A 6 -8.60 12.38 8.86
CA GLY A 6 -8.38 10.96 8.60
C GLY A 6 -7.84 10.29 9.86
N GLY A 7 -7.76 9.03 9.81
CA GLY A 7 -7.36 8.16 10.89
C GLY A 7 -8.05 6.82 10.68
N ALA A 8 -7.44 5.76 11.19
CA ALA A 8 -8.02 4.44 11.07
C ALA A 8 -9.31 4.38 11.92
N LYS A 9 -10.44 4.30 11.24
CA LYS A 9 -11.78 4.12 11.83
C LYS A 9 -12.40 2.78 11.43
N GLY A 10 -11.66 1.93 10.72
CA GLY A 10 -12.14 0.63 10.27
C GLY A 10 -13.28 0.70 9.25
N THR A 11 -13.42 1.82 8.52
CA THR A 11 -14.51 2.03 7.55
C THR A 11 -14.48 1.06 6.39
N ILE A 12 -13.31 0.50 6.06
CA ILE A 12 -13.18 -0.53 5.02
C ILE A 12 -14.02 -1.79 5.25
N ARG A 13 -14.57 -2.00 6.43
CA ARG A 13 -15.52 -3.10 6.71
C ARG A 13 -16.89 -2.86 6.11
N PHE A 14 -17.22 -1.64 5.69
CA PHE A 14 -18.49 -1.31 5.07
C PHE A 14 -18.46 -1.55 3.56
N ASP A 15 -19.52 -2.15 3.03
CA ASP A 15 -19.66 -2.44 1.59
C ASP A 15 -19.48 -1.21 0.72
N LYS A 16 -19.88 -0.04 1.22
CA LYS A 16 -19.71 1.24 0.54
C LYS A 16 -18.25 1.55 0.23
N GLU A 17 -17.31 1.33 1.17
CA GLU A 17 -15.89 1.55 0.92
C GLU A 17 -15.24 0.38 0.17
N LEU A 18 -15.68 -0.84 0.44
CA LEU A 18 -15.24 -2.02 -0.32
C LEU A 18 -15.61 -1.92 -1.80
N GLY A 19 -16.72 -1.23 -2.12
CA GLY A 19 -17.17 -0.98 -3.47
C GLY A 19 -16.35 0.04 -4.26
N HIS A 20 -15.46 0.81 -3.62
CA HIS A 20 -14.57 1.74 -4.32
C HIS A 20 -13.63 0.97 -5.25
N GLY A 21 -13.45 1.43 -6.49
CA GLY A 21 -12.61 0.76 -7.49
C GLY A 21 -11.18 0.47 -7.03
N ALA A 22 -10.57 1.43 -6.31
CA ALA A 22 -9.23 1.27 -5.75
C ALA A 22 -9.12 0.24 -4.60
N ASN A 23 -10.26 -0.24 -4.08
CA ASN A 23 -10.33 -1.23 -3.00
C ASN A 23 -10.66 -2.64 -3.52
N ALA A 24 -10.69 -2.85 -4.84
CA ALA A 24 -11.01 -4.13 -5.44
C ALA A 24 -10.13 -5.26 -4.89
N GLY A 25 -10.77 -6.29 -4.30
CA GLY A 25 -10.11 -7.44 -3.67
C GLY A 25 -9.90 -7.31 -2.16
N LEU A 26 -10.09 -6.14 -1.54
CA LEU A 26 -9.90 -5.95 -0.09
C LEU A 26 -10.95 -6.70 0.76
N GLN A 27 -12.09 -7.09 0.20
CA GLN A 27 -13.05 -7.96 0.87
C GLN A 27 -12.42 -9.27 1.35
N ASN A 28 -11.39 -9.77 0.64
CA ASN A 28 -10.66 -10.97 1.06
C ASN A 28 -9.87 -10.72 2.36
N ALA A 29 -9.27 -9.54 2.50
CA ALA A 29 -8.52 -9.17 3.71
C ALA A 29 -9.47 -8.98 4.90
N VAL A 30 -10.59 -8.29 4.70
CA VAL A 30 -11.62 -8.12 5.74
C VAL A 30 -12.15 -9.48 6.20
N GLY A 31 -12.54 -10.35 5.26
CA GLY A 31 -13.05 -11.68 5.58
C GLY A 31 -12.04 -12.58 6.33
N MET A 32 -10.72 -12.37 6.16
CA MET A 32 -9.72 -13.06 6.97
C MET A 32 -9.67 -12.57 8.43
N LEU A 33 -10.11 -11.34 8.70
CA LEU A 33 -10.12 -10.76 10.03
C LEU A 33 -11.43 -11.04 10.81
N GLU A 34 -12.52 -11.34 10.11
CA GLU A 34 -13.83 -11.62 10.74
C GLU A 34 -13.75 -12.69 11.83
N PRO A 35 -13.16 -13.89 11.62
CA PRO A 35 -13.07 -14.90 12.67
C PRO A 35 -12.23 -14.46 13.88
N ILE A 36 -11.30 -13.52 13.68
CA ILE A 36 -10.50 -12.95 14.75
C ILE A 36 -11.33 -11.94 15.52
N LYS A 37 -12.07 -11.09 14.83
CA LYS A 37 -13.00 -10.13 15.44
C LYS A 37 -14.10 -10.82 16.26
N GLU A 38 -14.66 -11.94 15.75
CA GLU A 38 -15.63 -12.74 16.48
C GLU A 38 -15.06 -13.31 17.78
N LYS A 39 -13.81 -13.77 17.75
CA LYS A 39 -13.13 -14.30 18.94
C LYS A 39 -12.76 -13.22 19.96
N TYR A 40 -12.46 -12.00 19.49
CA TYR A 40 -12.03 -10.86 20.31
C TYR A 40 -12.93 -9.65 20.04
N PRO A 41 -14.20 -9.68 20.52
CA PRO A 41 -15.19 -8.66 20.17
C PRO A 41 -14.86 -7.25 20.69
N ASP A 42 -14.06 -7.14 21.74
CA ASP A 42 -13.73 -5.86 22.37
C ASP A 42 -12.68 -5.04 21.59
N ILE A 43 -11.89 -5.66 20.72
CA ILE A 43 -10.95 -4.92 19.87
C ILE A 43 -11.71 -4.16 18.78
N SER A 44 -11.40 -2.89 18.56
CA SER A 44 -11.97 -2.16 17.43
C SER A 44 -11.49 -2.73 16.09
N TRP A 45 -12.30 -2.63 15.04
CA TRP A 45 -11.85 -2.95 13.67
C TRP A 45 -10.64 -2.11 13.27
N ALA A 46 -10.64 -0.83 13.69
CA ALA A 46 -9.52 0.07 13.42
C ALA A 46 -8.20 -0.45 14.01
N ASP A 47 -8.21 -0.93 15.25
CA ASP A 47 -7.02 -1.50 15.89
C ASP A 47 -6.68 -2.88 15.33
N LEU A 48 -7.68 -3.72 15.07
CA LEU A 48 -7.47 -5.05 14.48
C LEU A 48 -6.79 -4.98 13.10
N ILE A 49 -7.21 -4.05 12.24
CA ILE A 49 -6.60 -3.84 10.93
C ILE A 49 -5.14 -3.39 11.06
N GLN A 50 -4.85 -2.45 11.97
CA GLN A 50 -3.47 -2.00 12.21
C GLN A 50 -2.58 -3.13 12.73
N MET A 51 -3.10 -3.92 13.66
CA MET A 51 -2.39 -5.07 14.22
C MET A 51 -2.13 -6.13 13.15
N ALA A 52 -3.11 -6.44 12.30
CA ALA A 52 -2.95 -7.37 11.20
C ALA A 52 -1.89 -6.89 10.21
N SER A 53 -1.85 -5.59 9.96
CA SER A 53 -0.85 -4.96 9.12
C SER A 53 0.56 -5.12 9.67
N ALA A 54 0.77 -4.79 10.93
CA ALA A 54 2.05 -4.95 11.60
C ALA A 54 2.52 -6.41 11.62
N ALA A 55 1.61 -7.33 11.94
CA ALA A 55 1.89 -8.77 11.91
C ALA A 55 2.23 -9.28 10.50
N GLY A 56 1.61 -8.72 9.46
CA GLY A 56 1.90 -9.05 8.07
C GLY A 56 3.31 -8.63 7.65
N ILE A 57 3.73 -7.43 8.03
CA ILE A 57 5.09 -6.94 7.77
C ILE A 57 6.12 -7.83 8.51
N GLU A 58 5.92 -8.09 9.79
CA GLU A 58 6.82 -8.93 10.57
C GLU A 58 6.89 -10.36 9.99
N ALA A 59 5.76 -10.92 9.58
CA ALA A 59 5.72 -12.25 8.92
C ALA A 59 6.42 -12.27 7.55
N ALA A 60 6.51 -11.13 6.87
CA ALA A 60 7.25 -10.97 5.61
C ALA A 60 8.75 -10.67 5.82
N GLY A 61 9.26 -10.72 7.06
CA GLY A 61 10.67 -10.45 7.38
C GLY A 61 11.00 -8.98 7.59
N GLY A 62 9.98 -8.12 7.68
CA GLY A 62 10.11 -6.71 8.04
C GLY A 62 10.28 -6.48 9.54
N PRO A 63 10.40 -5.23 9.97
CA PRO A 63 10.61 -4.87 11.37
C PRO A 63 9.35 -5.12 12.21
N LYS A 64 9.57 -5.29 13.51
CA LYS A 64 8.48 -5.26 14.48
C LYS A 64 7.97 -3.83 14.65
N ILE A 65 6.70 -3.61 14.34
CA ILE A 65 6.07 -2.29 14.41
C ILE A 65 5.41 -2.10 15.78
N PRO A 66 5.78 -1.07 16.56
CA PRO A 66 5.10 -0.75 17.80
C PRO A 66 3.67 -0.33 17.54
N LEU A 67 2.71 -0.95 18.21
CA LEU A 67 1.31 -0.65 18.06
C LEU A 67 0.79 0.24 19.19
N ARG A 68 -0.14 1.13 18.84
CA ARG A 68 -0.95 1.88 19.79
C ARG A 68 -2.40 1.46 19.61
N PHE A 69 -3.10 1.25 20.70
CA PHE A 69 -4.49 0.82 20.73
C PHE A 69 -5.41 1.93 21.26
N GLY A 70 -6.70 1.75 21.08
CA GLY A 70 -7.72 2.69 21.57
C GLY A 70 -8.38 3.50 20.45
N ARG A 71 -8.21 3.11 19.18
CA ARG A 71 -8.96 3.69 18.06
C ARG A 71 -10.42 3.30 18.17
N ARG A 72 -11.29 4.23 17.80
CA ARG A 72 -12.73 3.99 17.73
C ARG A 72 -13.14 3.68 16.31
N ASP A 73 -14.01 2.72 16.16
CA ASP A 73 -14.63 2.41 14.89
C ASP A 73 -15.58 3.52 14.45
N ALA A 74 -15.74 3.68 13.14
CA ALA A 74 -16.83 4.47 12.58
C ALA A 74 -18.17 3.88 13.00
N GLU A 75 -19.14 4.74 13.28
CA GLU A 75 -20.46 4.30 13.73
C GLU A 75 -21.35 3.87 12.57
N SER A 76 -21.11 4.43 11.37
CA SER A 76 -21.89 4.12 10.18
C SER A 76 -21.07 4.31 8.89
N ASP A 77 -21.63 3.87 7.77
CA ASP A 77 -21.09 4.06 6.42
C ASP A 77 -21.15 5.51 5.91
N ASN A 78 -21.82 6.41 6.62
CA ASN A 78 -21.78 7.85 6.36
C ASN A 78 -20.38 8.45 6.60
N GLU A 79 -19.54 7.76 7.38
CA GLU A 79 -18.17 8.16 7.65
C GLU A 79 -17.16 7.66 6.60
N VAL A 80 -17.62 6.87 5.64
CA VAL A 80 -16.81 6.41 4.52
C VAL A 80 -16.35 7.61 3.69
N PRO A 81 -15.04 7.75 3.43
CA PRO A 81 -14.52 8.85 2.62
C PRO A 81 -15.03 8.74 1.17
N THR A 82 -15.13 9.87 0.51
CA THR A 82 -15.43 9.92 -0.93
C THR A 82 -14.39 9.14 -1.73
N GLU A 83 -14.81 8.43 -2.75
CA GLU A 83 -13.93 7.74 -3.70
C GLU A 83 -12.95 8.70 -4.40
N GLY A 84 -11.90 8.18 -5.05
CA GLY A 84 -10.94 8.97 -5.83
C GLY A 84 -9.87 9.68 -5.01
N ARG A 85 -9.68 9.32 -3.74
CA ARG A 85 -8.69 9.95 -2.85
C ARG A 85 -7.34 9.22 -2.78
N LEU A 86 -7.21 8.09 -3.44
CA LEU A 86 -5.97 7.31 -3.49
C LEU A 86 -5.14 7.72 -4.72
N PRO A 87 -3.81 7.52 -4.68
CA PRO A 87 -2.98 7.76 -5.85
C PRO A 87 -3.29 6.76 -6.96
N GLU A 88 -3.32 7.24 -8.19
CA GLU A 88 -3.36 6.44 -9.41
C GLU A 88 -1.93 6.09 -9.82
N GLY A 89 -1.71 4.90 -10.36
CA GLY A 89 -0.38 4.43 -10.73
C GLY A 89 0.14 5.03 -12.03
N ASP A 90 -0.76 5.25 -12.98
CA ASP A 90 -0.48 5.73 -14.33
C ASP A 90 -1.47 6.82 -14.76
N PRO A 91 -1.07 7.72 -15.68
CA PRO A 91 -1.97 8.73 -16.22
C PRO A 91 -3.06 8.09 -17.15
N PRO A 92 -4.17 8.79 -17.42
CA PRO A 92 -4.48 10.16 -16.96
C PRO A 92 -4.89 10.23 -15.50
N TYR A 93 -4.40 11.23 -14.78
CA TYR A 93 -4.73 11.43 -13.37
C TYR A 93 -5.99 12.27 -13.18
N HIS A 94 -6.75 11.96 -12.14
CA HIS A 94 -7.98 12.65 -11.80
C HIS A 94 -7.82 13.55 -10.57
N GLN A 95 -8.80 14.43 -10.35
CA GLN A 95 -8.90 15.17 -9.09
C GLN A 95 -9.28 14.22 -7.94
N ALA A 96 -9.19 14.73 -6.71
CA ALA A 96 -9.49 13.96 -5.51
C ALA A 96 -10.97 13.54 -5.37
N ASP A 97 -11.86 13.95 -6.28
CA ASP A 97 -13.23 13.47 -6.41
C ASP A 97 -13.34 12.18 -7.24
N GLY A 98 -12.25 11.79 -7.92
CA GLY A 98 -12.19 10.58 -8.74
C GLY A 98 -12.93 10.66 -10.07
N GLU A 99 -13.67 11.74 -10.31
CA GLU A 99 -14.55 11.87 -11.49
C GLU A 99 -14.07 12.97 -12.45
N THR A 100 -13.50 14.05 -11.91
CA THR A 100 -13.10 15.21 -12.71
C THR A 100 -11.68 15.05 -13.21
N PRO A 101 -11.44 14.93 -14.54
CA PRO A 101 -10.09 14.97 -15.09
C PRO A 101 -9.42 16.31 -14.73
N LEU A 102 -8.11 16.29 -14.48
CA LEU A 102 -7.36 17.53 -14.32
C LEU A 102 -7.43 18.35 -15.60
N HIS A 103 -7.81 19.61 -15.47
CA HIS A 103 -8.13 20.49 -16.61
C HIS A 103 -6.90 20.89 -17.46
N ALA A 104 -5.70 20.81 -16.92
CA ALA A 104 -4.49 21.07 -17.70
C ALA A 104 -3.94 19.79 -18.30
N ALA A 105 -3.78 19.74 -19.61
CA ALA A 105 -3.21 18.59 -20.31
C ALA A 105 -1.79 18.21 -19.80
N THR A 106 -1.11 19.12 -19.16
CA THR A 106 0.18 18.91 -18.49
C THR A 106 0.05 18.31 -17.12
N ASP A 107 -0.98 18.70 -16.34
CA ASP A 107 -1.14 18.28 -14.94
C ASP A 107 -1.64 16.84 -14.81
N ASN A 108 -2.43 16.37 -15.77
CA ASN A 108 -2.92 14.99 -15.76
C ASN A 108 -1.89 13.96 -16.25
N GLN A 109 -0.72 14.39 -16.66
CA GLN A 109 0.42 13.57 -17.05
C GLN A 109 1.62 13.74 -16.11
N ASP A 110 1.58 14.71 -15.19
CA ASP A 110 2.67 14.96 -14.24
C ASP A 110 2.58 14.00 -13.06
N HIS A 111 3.42 12.98 -13.09
CA HIS A 111 3.48 11.92 -12.08
C HIS A 111 3.87 12.45 -10.71
N ALA A 112 4.85 13.36 -10.64
CA ALA A 112 5.33 13.92 -9.37
C ALA A 112 4.27 14.84 -8.75
N ALA A 113 3.68 15.73 -9.55
CA ALA A 113 2.61 16.61 -9.07
C ALA A 113 1.39 15.82 -8.59
N HIS A 114 1.03 14.72 -9.29
CA HIS A 114 -0.06 13.86 -8.87
C HIS A 114 0.18 13.27 -7.48
N ILE A 115 1.28 12.55 -7.27
CA ILE A 115 1.52 11.92 -5.98
C ILE A 115 1.72 12.95 -4.87
N ARG A 116 2.40 14.08 -5.12
CA ARG A 116 2.50 15.19 -4.14
C ARG A 116 1.13 15.72 -3.76
N ARG A 117 0.23 15.97 -4.71
CA ARG A 117 -1.13 16.44 -4.44
C ARG A 117 -1.90 15.48 -3.52
N VAL A 118 -1.81 14.16 -3.76
CA VAL A 118 -2.48 13.16 -2.95
C VAL A 118 -1.89 13.11 -1.53
N PHE A 119 -0.58 13.00 -1.41
CA PHE A 119 0.09 12.77 -0.13
C PHE A 119 0.25 14.04 0.70
N TYR A 120 0.51 15.19 0.09
CA TYR A 120 0.61 16.48 0.82
C TYR A 120 -0.71 16.87 1.48
N ARG A 121 -1.85 16.53 0.86
CA ARG A 121 -3.16 16.69 1.49
C ARG A 121 -3.25 15.97 2.83
N MET A 122 -2.57 14.84 2.99
CA MET A 122 -2.52 14.05 4.21
C MET A 122 -1.47 14.54 5.22
N GLY A 123 -0.75 15.62 4.88
CA GLY A 123 0.32 16.19 5.71
C GLY A 123 1.65 15.44 5.62
N LEU A 124 1.85 14.66 4.55
CA LEU A 124 3.08 13.96 4.25
C LEU A 124 3.99 14.82 3.37
N ASN A 125 5.27 14.50 3.30
CA ASN A 125 6.27 15.19 2.49
C ASN A 125 6.93 14.21 1.50
N ASP A 126 7.88 14.70 0.68
CA ASP A 126 8.54 13.90 -0.36
C ASP A 126 9.27 12.67 0.20
N LYS A 127 9.94 12.81 1.35
CA LYS A 127 10.56 11.67 2.04
C LYS A 127 9.52 10.63 2.43
N ASP A 128 8.38 11.09 2.95
CA ASP A 128 7.28 10.23 3.36
C ASP A 128 6.66 9.50 2.15
N ILE A 129 6.51 10.18 1.02
CA ILE A 129 6.02 9.61 -0.24
C ILE A 129 6.91 8.46 -0.68
N VAL A 130 8.20 8.71 -0.80
CA VAL A 130 9.17 7.68 -1.22
C VAL A 130 9.16 6.49 -0.28
N ALA A 131 9.17 6.75 1.04
CA ALA A 131 9.15 5.70 2.05
C ALA A 131 7.92 4.80 1.95
N LEU A 132 6.73 5.40 1.82
CA LEU A 132 5.46 4.66 1.75
C LEU A 132 5.33 3.87 0.44
N SER A 133 5.88 4.38 -0.66
CA SER A 133 5.93 3.65 -1.93
C SER A 133 6.76 2.37 -1.82
N GLY A 134 7.68 2.30 -0.86
CA GLY A 134 8.42 1.07 -0.52
C GLY A 134 7.55 -0.12 -0.14
N GLY A 135 6.27 0.09 0.20
CA GLY A 135 5.30 -0.98 0.37
C GLY A 135 5.10 -1.85 -0.87
N HIS A 136 5.46 -1.36 -2.07
CA HIS A 136 5.48 -2.13 -3.31
C HIS A 136 6.54 -3.24 -3.32
N THR A 137 7.43 -3.32 -2.32
CA THR A 137 8.34 -4.47 -2.17
C THR A 137 7.56 -5.79 -1.99
N VAL A 138 6.33 -5.73 -1.46
CA VAL A 138 5.48 -6.90 -1.23
C VAL A 138 4.20 -6.84 -2.05
N GLY A 139 3.72 -8.01 -2.46
CA GLY A 139 2.46 -8.13 -3.18
C GLY A 139 2.58 -8.03 -4.69
N ARG A 140 1.42 -8.04 -5.33
CA ARG A 140 1.29 -8.07 -6.79
C ARG A 140 -0.05 -7.49 -7.24
N ALA A 141 -0.07 -6.90 -8.43
CA ALA A 141 -1.28 -6.42 -9.09
C ALA A 141 -1.94 -7.53 -9.91
N HIS A 142 -3.27 -7.54 -9.96
CA HIS A 142 -4.07 -8.45 -10.77
C HIS A 142 -5.03 -7.67 -11.66
N SER A 143 -5.29 -8.16 -12.88
CA SER A 143 -6.17 -7.55 -13.86
C SER A 143 -7.62 -7.37 -13.36
N ASN A 144 -8.08 -8.32 -12.55
CA ASN A 144 -9.44 -8.30 -11.96
C ASN A 144 -9.53 -7.55 -10.62
N ARG A 145 -8.48 -6.80 -10.22
CA ARG A 145 -8.44 -5.98 -9.00
C ARG A 145 -8.03 -4.56 -9.35
N SER A 146 -6.77 -4.19 -9.13
CA SER A 146 -6.27 -2.86 -9.51
C SER A 146 -6.20 -2.63 -11.02
N GLY A 147 -6.12 -3.70 -11.83
CA GLY A 147 -5.92 -3.60 -13.27
C GLY A 147 -4.56 -3.00 -13.71
N ALA A 148 -3.66 -2.77 -12.75
CA ALA A 148 -2.40 -2.11 -13.02
C ALA A 148 -1.33 -3.03 -13.64
N ASN A 149 -1.52 -4.36 -13.59
CA ASN A 149 -0.60 -5.32 -14.19
C ASN A 149 -0.59 -5.23 -15.73
N ARG A 150 0.58 -5.46 -16.31
CA ARG A 150 0.80 -5.53 -17.77
C ARG A 150 0.81 -6.96 -18.27
N LYS A 151 0.98 -7.94 -17.38
CA LYS A 151 1.00 -9.38 -17.63
C LYS A 151 0.10 -10.09 -16.63
N ASP A 152 -0.65 -11.08 -17.09
CA ASP A 152 -1.53 -11.88 -16.22
C ASP A 152 -0.75 -12.85 -15.32
N ALA A 153 0.46 -13.22 -15.70
CA ALA A 153 1.40 -13.98 -14.91
C ALA A 153 2.83 -13.74 -15.40
N THR A 154 3.78 -13.89 -14.51
CA THR A 154 5.22 -13.82 -14.80
C THR A 154 5.92 -15.02 -14.17
N LEU A 155 7.20 -15.23 -14.50
CA LEU A 155 7.99 -16.30 -13.90
C LEU A 155 8.03 -16.23 -12.35
N TYR A 156 7.81 -15.06 -11.76
CA TYR A 156 7.79 -14.83 -10.31
C TYR A 156 6.42 -15.07 -9.68
N THR A 157 5.35 -15.02 -10.46
CA THR A 157 3.96 -14.98 -9.97
C THR A 157 3.08 -16.12 -10.46
N GLU A 158 3.53 -16.94 -11.41
CA GLU A 158 2.79 -18.11 -11.89
C GLU A 158 2.51 -19.13 -10.79
N ASN A 159 3.38 -19.18 -9.77
CA ASN A 159 3.27 -19.99 -8.58
C ASN A 159 3.33 -19.11 -7.32
N GLY A 160 2.86 -19.62 -6.21
CA GLY A 160 2.90 -18.93 -4.93
C GLY A 160 1.57 -18.97 -4.18
N PRO A 161 1.51 -18.41 -2.96
CA PRO A 161 0.29 -18.39 -2.17
C PRO A 161 -0.77 -17.45 -2.74
N GLY A 162 -2.03 -17.71 -2.40
CA GLY A 162 -3.17 -16.90 -2.82
C GLY A 162 -3.59 -17.14 -4.27
N THR A 163 -4.16 -16.13 -4.91
CA THR A 163 -4.59 -16.20 -6.31
C THR A 163 -3.37 -16.25 -7.22
N LYS A 164 -3.27 -17.26 -8.07
CA LYS A 164 -2.16 -17.38 -9.02
C LYS A 164 -2.11 -16.24 -10.02
N GLY A 165 -0.93 -15.95 -10.54
CA GLY A 165 -0.71 -14.93 -11.58
C GLY A 165 -0.58 -13.52 -11.01
N GLY A 166 -0.90 -12.54 -11.83
CA GLY A 166 -0.62 -11.13 -11.57
C GLY A 166 0.82 -10.74 -11.88
N GLN A 167 1.18 -9.52 -11.57
CA GLN A 167 2.54 -9.00 -11.78
C GLN A 167 3.02 -8.29 -10.52
N SER A 168 4.18 -8.66 -10.02
CA SER A 168 4.81 -8.09 -8.83
C SER A 168 5.82 -7.01 -9.20
N TRP A 169 6.09 -6.09 -8.26
CA TRP A 169 7.14 -5.08 -8.42
C TRP A 169 8.52 -5.65 -8.13
N THR A 170 8.61 -6.74 -7.37
CA THR A 170 9.87 -7.39 -7.01
C THR A 170 9.82 -8.89 -7.30
N GLU A 171 10.98 -9.49 -7.42
CA GLU A 171 11.13 -10.93 -7.62
C GLU A 171 10.65 -11.71 -6.38
N ASN A 172 10.97 -11.17 -5.18
CA ASN A 172 10.63 -11.75 -3.87
C ASN A 172 9.43 -11.05 -3.23
N TRP A 173 8.33 -10.95 -3.97
CA TRP A 173 7.12 -10.22 -3.57
C TRP A 173 6.43 -10.67 -2.26
N LEU A 174 6.99 -11.66 -1.56
CA LEU A 174 6.57 -12.12 -0.23
C LEU A 174 7.51 -11.63 0.88
N GLU A 175 8.61 -10.98 0.53
CA GLU A 175 9.60 -10.46 1.48
C GLU A 175 9.51 -8.95 1.59
N PHE A 176 9.52 -8.47 2.85
CA PHE A 176 9.58 -7.03 3.13
C PHE A 176 11.04 -6.60 3.25
N ASP A 177 11.55 -5.95 2.19
CA ASP A 177 12.93 -5.50 2.10
C ASP A 177 13.05 -4.19 1.30
N ASN A 178 14.26 -3.79 0.91
CA ASN A 178 14.50 -2.62 0.08
C ASN A 178 14.59 -2.92 -1.43
N ARG A 179 14.17 -4.10 -1.85
CA ARG A 179 14.31 -4.57 -3.24
C ARG A 179 13.59 -3.67 -4.25
N TYR A 180 12.44 -3.15 -3.86
CA TYR A 180 11.70 -2.17 -4.66
C TYR A 180 12.58 -0.96 -5.06
N PHE A 181 13.32 -0.39 -4.11
CA PHE A 181 14.20 0.75 -4.38
C PHE A 181 15.44 0.38 -5.20
N THR A 182 16.03 -0.80 -4.94
CA THR A 182 17.16 -1.27 -5.75
C THR A 182 16.75 -1.50 -7.19
N MET A 183 15.55 -2.01 -7.43
CA MET A 183 14.99 -2.18 -8.75
C MET A 183 14.77 -0.85 -9.50
N LEU A 184 14.21 0.16 -8.82
CA LEU A 184 14.05 1.49 -9.43
C LEU A 184 15.40 2.07 -9.85
N LYS A 185 16.43 1.86 -9.04
CA LYS A 185 17.79 2.26 -9.37
C LYS A 185 18.34 1.49 -10.58
N ASP A 186 18.23 0.16 -10.57
CA ASP A 186 18.66 -0.70 -11.68
C ASP A 186 17.98 -0.30 -13.00
N GLU A 187 16.67 -0.01 -12.95
CA GLU A 187 15.94 0.48 -14.11
C GLU A 187 16.46 1.82 -14.63
N SER A 188 16.78 2.76 -13.73
CA SER A 188 17.37 4.06 -14.13
C SER A 188 18.76 3.93 -14.74
N GLU A 189 19.44 2.82 -14.48
CA GLU A 189 20.74 2.45 -15.07
C GLU A 189 20.59 1.60 -16.35
N GLY A 190 19.36 1.39 -16.84
CA GLY A 190 19.09 0.61 -18.06
C GLY A 190 19.05 -0.92 -17.85
N LYS A 191 19.03 -1.40 -16.62
CA LYS A 191 18.90 -2.81 -16.28
C LYS A 191 17.42 -3.15 -16.12
N THR A 192 16.72 -3.31 -17.21
CA THR A 192 15.27 -3.56 -17.21
C THR A 192 14.92 -5.01 -16.97
N ASN A 193 13.81 -5.24 -16.26
CA ASN A 193 13.18 -6.54 -16.12
C ASN A 193 11.67 -6.41 -16.43
N ASP A 194 11.28 -6.87 -17.61
CA ASP A 194 9.90 -6.75 -18.13
C ASP A 194 8.89 -7.65 -17.41
N ASP A 195 9.34 -8.59 -16.58
CA ASP A 195 8.46 -9.39 -15.74
C ASP A 195 8.04 -8.68 -14.46
N LEU A 196 8.70 -7.58 -14.12
CA LEU A 196 8.36 -6.80 -12.94
C LEU A 196 7.49 -5.60 -13.31
N LEU A 197 6.52 -5.32 -12.45
CA LEU A 197 5.61 -4.19 -12.62
C LEU A 197 6.33 -2.88 -12.31
N LYS A 198 6.10 -1.88 -13.16
CA LYS A 198 6.56 -0.51 -12.98
C LYS A 198 5.45 0.43 -13.41
N LEU A 199 4.98 1.23 -12.46
CA LEU A 199 4.01 2.27 -12.72
C LEU A 199 4.74 3.58 -13.02
N SER A 200 4.09 4.50 -13.70
CA SER A 200 4.65 5.84 -13.92
C SER A 200 4.97 6.56 -12.61
N THR A 201 4.14 6.34 -11.59
CA THR A 201 4.35 6.85 -10.23
C THR A 201 5.46 6.15 -9.46
N ASP A 202 5.87 4.94 -9.84
CA ASP A 202 7.07 4.29 -9.29
C ASP A 202 8.33 4.92 -9.94
N TYR A 203 8.34 5.05 -11.26
CA TYR A 203 9.52 5.52 -11.97
C TYR A 203 9.87 6.98 -11.65
N VAL A 204 8.88 7.81 -11.36
CA VAL A 204 9.12 9.21 -10.98
C VAL A 204 9.91 9.33 -9.68
N LEU A 205 9.88 8.33 -8.80
CA LEU A 205 10.63 8.35 -7.54
C LEU A 205 12.16 8.33 -7.74
N ILE A 206 12.64 7.87 -8.89
CA ILE A 206 14.07 7.87 -9.22
C ILE A 206 14.45 8.95 -10.24
N THR A 207 13.47 9.55 -10.93
CA THR A 207 13.72 10.57 -11.95
C THR A 207 13.47 12.00 -11.48
N ASP A 208 12.52 12.22 -10.54
CA ASP A 208 12.29 13.53 -9.95
C ASP A 208 13.45 13.90 -9.00
N PRO A 209 14.03 15.11 -9.13
CA PRO A 209 15.23 15.50 -8.39
C PRO A 209 15.05 15.55 -6.86
N ASP A 210 13.83 15.78 -6.38
CA ASP A 210 13.53 15.88 -4.95
C ASP A 210 13.21 14.50 -4.32
N PHE A 211 12.67 13.55 -5.09
CA PHE A 211 12.45 12.16 -4.65
C PHE A 211 13.71 11.31 -4.71
N LYS A 212 14.51 11.47 -5.77
CA LYS A 212 15.68 10.64 -6.08
C LYS A 212 16.63 10.43 -4.91
N PRO A 213 17.03 11.46 -4.13
CA PRO A 213 17.96 11.27 -3.01
C PRO A 213 17.44 10.29 -1.95
N TYR A 214 16.12 10.27 -1.71
CA TYR A 214 15.50 9.34 -0.77
C TYR A 214 15.46 7.92 -1.34
N THR A 215 15.10 7.77 -2.62
CA THR A 215 15.10 6.48 -3.32
C THR A 215 16.47 5.83 -3.30
N GLU A 216 17.53 6.59 -3.62
CA GLU A 216 18.91 6.11 -3.58
C GLU A 216 19.37 5.74 -2.17
N ALA A 217 18.97 6.53 -1.16
CA ALA A 217 19.31 6.25 0.24
C ALA A 217 18.65 4.95 0.74
N TYR A 218 17.42 4.67 0.31
CA TYR A 218 16.70 3.44 0.66
C TYR A 218 17.20 2.24 -0.13
N ALA A 219 17.58 2.42 -1.39
CA ALA A 219 18.23 1.38 -2.18
C ALA A 219 19.56 0.93 -1.56
N ALA A 220 20.33 1.87 -0.98
CA ALA A 220 21.63 1.60 -0.38
C ALA A 220 21.57 0.95 1.00
N ASP A 221 20.47 1.08 1.74
CA ASP A 221 20.39 0.68 3.15
C ASP A 221 18.99 0.17 3.52
N LYS A 222 18.87 -1.17 3.65
CA LYS A 222 17.63 -1.85 4.05
C LYS A 222 17.12 -1.35 5.41
N ASP A 223 18.01 -1.08 6.36
CA ASP A 223 17.64 -0.66 7.71
C ASP A 223 17.02 0.73 7.75
N LYS A 224 17.32 1.58 6.78
CA LYS A 224 16.68 2.89 6.66
C LYS A 224 15.20 2.77 6.31
N VAL A 225 14.84 1.84 5.43
CA VAL A 225 13.44 1.56 5.10
C VAL A 225 12.70 1.08 6.33
N CYS A 226 13.29 0.14 7.08
CA CYS A 226 12.70 -0.41 8.29
C CYS A 226 12.49 0.63 9.41
N LYS A 227 13.35 1.65 9.53
CA LYS A 227 13.26 2.69 10.58
C LYS A 227 12.15 3.72 10.34
N ILE A 228 11.71 3.91 9.11
CA ILE A 228 10.68 4.90 8.77
C ILE A 228 9.30 4.46 9.24
N GLU A 229 9.03 3.17 9.23
CA GLU A 229 7.76 2.61 9.67
C GLU A 229 7.49 2.75 11.17
N HIS A 230 8.52 3.05 11.96
CA HIS A 230 8.36 3.37 13.38
C HIS A 230 7.73 4.75 13.66
N GLN A 231 7.50 5.59 12.65
CA GLN A 231 6.89 6.90 12.87
C GLN A 231 5.36 6.79 12.77
N THR A 232 4.69 7.02 13.88
CA THR A 232 3.23 6.91 14.10
C THR A 232 2.31 7.66 13.12
N LYS A 233 2.88 8.43 12.19
CA LYS A 233 2.18 9.20 11.18
C LYS A 233 1.63 8.34 10.03
N TYR A 234 2.16 7.13 9.87
CA TYR A 234 1.95 6.28 8.69
C TYR A 234 0.93 5.15 8.88
N GLU A 235 0.43 4.95 10.10
CA GLU A 235 -0.42 3.82 10.46
C GLU A 235 -1.67 3.68 9.56
N SER A 236 -2.27 4.80 9.14
CA SER A 236 -3.49 4.77 8.32
C SER A 236 -3.24 4.42 6.84
N ILE A 237 -2.02 4.66 6.35
CA ILE A 237 -1.65 4.41 4.96
C ILE A 237 -1.08 3.01 4.81
N LEU A 238 -0.27 2.60 5.79
CA LEU A 238 0.26 1.23 5.88
C LEU A 238 -0.86 0.18 5.87
N SER A 239 -1.96 0.43 6.57
CA SER A 239 -3.11 -0.49 6.59
C SER A 239 -3.69 -0.75 5.21
N ARG A 240 -3.62 0.20 4.29
CA ARG A 240 -4.12 0.06 2.91
C ARG A 240 -3.11 -0.66 2.01
N ILE A 241 -1.83 -0.38 2.15
CA ILE A 241 -0.77 -1.08 1.42
C ILE A 241 -0.73 -2.55 1.84
N ILE A 242 -0.87 -2.83 3.13
CA ILE A 242 -0.79 -4.20 3.66
C ILE A 242 -2.09 -4.98 3.48
N ALA A 243 -3.23 -4.33 3.33
CA ALA A 243 -4.44 -5.04 2.88
C ALA A 243 -4.20 -5.69 1.51
N ALA A 244 -3.42 -5.06 0.63
CA ALA A 244 -2.95 -5.69 -0.61
C ALA A 244 -2.02 -6.89 -0.34
N VAL A 245 -1.16 -6.82 0.68
CA VAL A 245 -0.26 -7.90 1.11
C VAL A 245 -1.03 -9.07 1.75
N LEU A 246 -1.99 -8.78 2.61
CA LEU A 246 -2.83 -9.81 3.24
C LEU A 246 -3.66 -10.60 2.21
N CYS A 247 -4.05 -9.95 1.10
CA CYS A 247 -4.69 -10.65 -0.02
C CYS A 247 -3.76 -11.66 -0.72
N SER A 248 -2.47 -11.54 -0.57
CA SER A 248 -1.47 -12.44 -1.17
C SER A 248 -0.92 -13.48 -0.21
N SER A 249 -1.06 -13.32 1.12
CA SER A 249 -0.45 -14.19 2.11
C SER A 249 -1.39 -15.27 2.64
N SER A 250 -0.80 -16.44 2.94
CA SER A 250 -1.44 -17.69 3.32
C SER A 250 -1.60 -17.87 4.85
N ARG A 251 -1.81 -19.11 5.30
CA ARG A 251 -1.94 -19.58 6.70
C ARG A 251 -0.97 -18.94 7.71
N THR A 252 0.23 -18.57 7.29
CA THR A 252 1.30 -18.04 8.16
C THR A 252 0.89 -16.73 8.83
N THR A 253 0.31 -15.81 8.08
CA THR A 253 -0.15 -14.51 8.61
C THR A 253 -1.26 -14.67 9.64
N ARG A 254 -2.22 -15.59 9.41
CA ARG A 254 -3.29 -15.88 10.37
C ARG A 254 -2.76 -16.45 11.70
N ASN A 255 -1.73 -17.29 11.64
CA ASN A 255 -1.11 -17.86 12.85
C ASN A 255 -0.32 -16.79 13.62
N HIS A 256 0.35 -15.88 12.93
CA HIS A 256 1.10 -14.81 13.56
C HIS A 256 0.17 -13.78 14.25
N ILE A 257 -0.93 -13.38 13.62
CA ILE A 257 -1.95 -12.52 14.22
C ILE A 257 -2.53 -13.18 15.49
N ARG A 258 -2.80 -14.49 15.47
CA ARG A 258 -3.28 -15.21 16.64
C ARG A 258 -2.27 -15.23 17.80
N SER A 259 -0.98 -15.31 17.48
CA SER A 259 0.10 -15.27 18.48
C SER A 259 0.29 -13.89 19.13
N CYS A 260 -0.04 -12.81 18.43
CA CYS A 260 0.02 -11.45 18.98
C CYS A 260 -1.19 -11.13 19.88
N LEU A 261 -2.27 -11.95 19.83
CA LEU A 261 -3.50 -11.77 20.62
C LEU A 261 -3.56 -12.70 21.84
N SER A 262 -2.64 -13.65 21.94
CA SER A 262 -2.49 -14.56 23.09
C SER A 262 -1.47 -14.00 24.09
#